data_a6ae9313f9b3fa464732d44936565245
#
_entry.id   a6ae9313f9b3fa464732d44936565245
#
_cell.length_a   1.000
_cell.length_b   1.000
_cell.length_c   1.000
_cell.angle_alpha   90.00
_cell.angle_beta   90.00
_cell.angle_gamma   90.00
#
_symmetry.space_group_name_H-M   'P 1'
#
loop_
_entity.id
_entity.type
_entity.pdbx_description
1 polymer ?
#
loop_
_entity_poly.entity_id
_entity_poly.type
_entity_poly.pdbx_seq_one_letter_code
_entity_poly.pdbx_strand_id
1 'polypeptide(L)'
;MSKKTKDKLLDSTLSLIDKKPFHQISTKEIAEESGVAEVTLFRHFTNKESLLDILTDKFFKMIVGFETLNINSEEKFRIELVKFFTKTTKSDPLQRKLFKIFLYIGMYRKKTFFKYATIYESQIAGPIEQIVDYGKKHWGYREEIDTDIIVKLLLNSIGFFNIVQNVFLLREVKSYDFDQIIEISVKNFLKSLK
;
A
#
# COMPACT_ATOMS: atom_id res chain seq x y z
N MET A 1 -18.39 -3.80 -25.35
CA MET A 1 -17.06 -4.41 -25.11
C MET A 1 -17.06 -5.00 -23.70
N SER A 2 -16.65 -6.25 -23.53
CA SER A 2 -16.88 -6.99 -22.27
C SER A 2 -15.89 -6.56 -21.18
N LYS A 3 -16.43 -6.12 -20.02
CA LYS A 3 -15.69 -5.92 -18.74
C LYS A 3 -14.81 -7.14 -18.44
N LYS A 4 -15.29 -8.33 -18.73
CA LYS A 4 -14.60 -9.61 -18.57
C LYS A 4 -13.25 -9.70 -19.31
N THR A 5 -13.11 -9.11 -20.51
CA THR A 5 -11.84 -9.13 -21.27
C THR A 5 -10.83 -8.17 -20.67
N LYS A 6 -11.26 -7.00 -20.22
CA LYS A 6 -10.39 -6.03 -19.53
C LYS A 6 -9.82 -6.63 -18.24
N ASP A 7 -10.67 -7.29 -17.45
CA ASP A 7 -10.25 -7.93 -16.19
C ASP A 7 -9.25 -9.06 -16.46
N LYS A 8 -9.48 -9.90 -17.49
CA LYS A 8 -8.51 -10.95 -17.90
C LYS A 8 -7.14 -10.38 -18.25
N LEU A 9 -7.07 -9.28 -19.00
CA LEU A 9 -5.80 -8.63 -19.36
C LEU A 9 -5.07 -8.08 -18.13
N LEU A 10 -5.79 -7.51 -17.16
CA LEU A 10 -5.23 -7.04 -15.90
C LEU A 10 -4.72 -8.21 -15.04
N ASP A 11 -5.47 -9.30 -14.92
CA ASP A 11 -5.08 -10.48 -14.15
C ASP A 11 -3.87 -11.19 -14.77
N SER A 12 -3.81 -11.28 -16.10
CA SER A 12 -2.64 -11.83 -16.82
C SER A 12 -1.39 -10.96 -16.64
N THR A 13 -1.58 -9.63 -16.63
CA THR A 13 -0.48 -8.71 -16.32
C THR A 13 0.06 -8.95 -14.92
N LEU A 14 -0.83 -9.13 -13.93
CA LEU A 14 -0.44 -9.46 -12.55
C LEU A 14 0.25 -10.82 -12.43
N SER A 15 -0.18 -11.82 -13.22
CA SER A 15 0.47 -13.14 -13.28
C SER A 15 1.92 -13.02 -13.81
N LEU A 16 2.10 -12.24 -14.87
CA LEU A 16 3.42 -12.04 -15.48
C LEU A 16 4.38 -11.23 -14.60
N ILE A 17 3.88 -10.23 -13.86
CA ILE A 17 4.67 -9.43 -12.91
C ILE A 17 5.24 -10.29 -11.76
N ASP A 18 4.59 -11.39 -11.41
CA ASP A 18 5.17 -12.35 -10.46
C ASP A 18 6.40 -13.07 -11.00
N LYS A 19 6.46 -13.26 -12.32
CA LYS A 19 7.50 -14.05 -12.99
C LYS A 19 8.70 -13.20 -13.42
N LYS A 20 8.47 -11.92 -13.81
CA LYS A 20 9.53 -11.01 -14.31
C LYS A 20 9.15 -9.53 -14.17
N PRO A 21 10.15 -8.62 -14.20
CA PRO A 21 9.92 -7.18 -14.12
C PRO A 21 9.02 -6.68 -15.25
N PHE A 22 8.15 -5.71 -14.97
CA PHE A 22 7.17 -5.20 -15.94
C PHE A 22 7.77 -4.68 -17.24
N HIS A 23 8.94 -4.05 -17.22
CA HIS A 23 9.58 -3.54 -18.44
C HIS A 23 9.98 -4.65 -19.42
N GLN A 24 10.16 -5.88 -18.93
CA GLN A 24 10.48 -7.06 -19.74
C GLN A 24 9.24 -7.79 -20.27
N ILE A 25 8.05 -7.41 -19.84
CA ILE A 25 6.79 -8.00 -20.29
C ILE A 25 6.35 -7.27 -21.57
N SER A 26 6.11 -7.99 -22.65
CA SER A 26 5.56 -7.42 -23.88
C SER A 26 4.02 -7.44 -23.89
N THR A 27 3.41 -6.58 -24.69
CA THR A 27 1.96 -6.59 -24.95
C THR A 27 1.49 -7.91 -25.56
N LYS A 28 2.33 -8.50 -26.39
CA LYS A 28 2.08 -9.82 -26.99
C LYS A 28 1.97 -10.92 -25.92
N GLU A 29 2.91 -10.96 -24.96
CA GLU A 29 2.86 -11.91 -23.84
C GLU A 29 1.63 -11.73 -22.96
N ILE A 30 1.23 -10.47 -22.69
CA ILE A 30 0.01 -10.21 -21.92
C ILE A 30 -1.23 -10.74 -22.67
N ALA A 31 -1.30 -10.52 -23.97
CA ALA A 31 -2.39 -10.99 -24.81
C ALA A 31 -2.44 -12.52 -24.86
N GLU A 32 -1.30 -13.19 -25.08
CA GLU A 32 -1.18 -14.65 -25.07
C GLU A 32 -1.60 -15.26 -23.74
N GLU A 33 -1.08 -14.74 -22.60
CA GLU A 33 -1.46 -15.20 -21.25
C GLU A 33 -2.95 -14.99 -20.96
N SER A 34 -3.58 -13.97 -21.60
CA SER A 34 -5.01 -13.67 -21.46
C SER A 34 -5.92 -14.50 -22.37
N GLY A 35 -5.34 -15.21 -23.33
CA GLY A 35 -6.08 -15.93 -24.37
C GLY A 35 -6.81 -15.02 -25.36
N VAL A 36 -6.25 -13.82 -25.68
CA VAL A 36 -6.82 -12.89 -26.65
C VAL A 36 -5.77 -12.44 -27.67
N ALA A 37 -6.21 -11.94 -28.82
CA ALA A 37 -5.30 -11.33 -29.80
C ALA A 37 -4.74 -10.00 -29.26
N GLU A 38 -3.48 -9.68 -29.58
CA GLU A 38 -2.82 -8.43 -29.13
C GLU A 38 -3.60 -7.17 -29.54
N VAL A 39 -4.23 -7.17 -30.71
CA VAL A 39 -5.10 -6.06 -31.15
C VAL A 39 -6.26 -5.83 -30.16
N THR A 40 -6.70 -6.84 -29.45
CA THR A 40 -7.74 -6.72 -28.42
C THR A 40 -7.23 -5.98 -27.20
N LEU A 41 -5.94 -6.15 -26.84
CA LEU A 41 -5.32 -5.38 -25.77
C LEU A 41 -5.35 -3.87 -26.13
N PHE A 42 -4.94 -3.50 -27.32
CA PHE A 42 -4.93 -2.09 -27.77
C PHE A 42 -6.33 -1.48 -27.94
N ARG A 43 -7.37 -2.31 -28.07
CA ARG A 43 -8.77 -1.84 -28.04
C ARG A 43 -9.24 -1.47 -26.62
N HIS A 44 -8.62 -2.01 -25.58
CA HIS A 44 -8.95 -1.75 -24.17
C HIS A 44 -7.99 -0.76 -23.51
N PHE A 45 -6.75 -0.70 -23.96
CA PHE A 45 -5.67 0.07 -23.35
C PHE A 45 -4.87 0.79 -24.44
N THR A 46 -4.65 2.08 -24.25
CA THR A 46 -3.90 2.92 -25.21
C THR A 46 -2.46 2.44 -25.39
N ASN A 47 -1.87 1.93 -24.33
CA ASN A 47 -0.50 1.41 -24.29
C ASN A 47 -0.36 0.46 -23.10
N LYS A 48 0.80 -0.20 -23.00
CA LYS A 48 1.13 -1.11 -21.91
C LYS A 48 1.11 -0.41 -20.54
N GLU A 49 1.55 0.83 -20.48
CA GLU A 49 1.64 1.62 -19.26
C GLU A 49 0.28 1.92 -18.63
N SER A 50 -0.78 2.04 -19.45
CA SER A 50 -2.15 2.23 -18.93
C SER A 50 -2.68 1.04 -18.13
N LEU A 51 -2.11 -0.16 -18.31
CA LEU A 51 -2.37 -1.31 -17.43
C LEU A 51 -1.82 -1.05 -16.02
N LEU A 52 -0.60 -0.52 -15.91
CA LEU A 52 -0.01 -0.18 -14.61
C LEU A 52 -0.82 0.89 -13.90
N ASP A 53 -1.25 1.93 -14.60
CA ASP A 53 -2.02 3.01 -14.00
C ASP A 53 -3.32 2.48 -13.39
N ILE A 54 -4.04 1.59 -14.09
CA ILE A 54 -5.26 0.95 -13.58
C ILE A 54 -4.96 0.01 -12.41
N LEU A 55 -3.90 -0.79 -12.49
CA LEU A 55 -3.51 -1.69 -11.41
C LEU A 55 -3.06 -0.91 -10.16
N THR A 56 -2.40 0.23 -10.36
CA THR A 56 -2.02 1.12 -9.26
C THR A 56 -3.24 1.79 -8.63
N ASP A 57 -4.18 2.28 -9.42
CA ASP A 57 -5.45 2.79 -8.90
C ASP A 57 -6.20 1.71 -8.09
N LYS A 58 -6.18 0.45 -8.57
CA LYS A 58 -6.77 -0.69 -7.84
C LYS A 58 -6.08 -0.91 -6.50
N PHE A 59 -4.74 -0.84 -6.45
CA PHE A 59 -3.96 -0.97 -5.23
C PHE A 59 -4.34 0.11 -4.21
N PHE A 60 -4.34 1.38 -4.62
CA PHE A 60 -4.68 2.49 -3.71
C PHE A 60 -6.14 2.46 -3.23
N LYS A 61 -7.07 1.94 -4.03
CA LYS A 61 -8.45 1.69 -3.58
C LYS A 61 -8.58 0.56 -2.56
N MET A 62 -7.64 -0.36 -2.54
CA MET A 62 -7.58 -1.43 -1.52
C MET A 62 -6.95 -0.93 -0.21
N ILE A 63 -6.04 0.04 -0.29
CA ILE A 63 -5.50 0.73 0.88
C ILE A 63 -6.57 1.72 1.34
N VAL A 64 -7.35 1.31 2.32
CA VAL A 64 -8.36 2.17 2.95
C VAL A 64 -7.65 3.28 3.69
N GLY A 65 -8.12 4.52 3.55
CA GLY A 65 -7.64 5.64 4.33
C GLY A 65 -7.78 5.41 5.83
N PHE A 66 -7.00 6.12 6.62
CA PHE A 66 -7.14 6.08 8.08
C PHE A 66 -8.36 6.93 8.48
N GLU A 67 -9.34 6.29 9.11
CA GLU A 67 -10.57 6.95 9.54
C GLU A 67 -10.39 7.58 10.92
N THR A 68 -10.63 8.88 11.02
CA THR A 68 -10.50 9.65 12.28
C THR A 68 -11.83 9.78 13.03
N LEU A 69 -12.94 9.37 12.43
CA LEU A 69 -14.27 9.47 13.03
C LEU A 69 -14.34 8.72 14.36
N ASN A 70 -14.80 9.44 15.40
CA ASN A 70 -14.98 8.89 16.77
C ASN A 70 -13.69 8.53 17.52
N ILE A 71 -12.51 9.05 17.15
CA ILE A 71 -11.29 8.90 17.93
C ILE A 71 -11.26 10.00 18.99
N ASN A 72 -11.77 9.70 20.18
CA ASN A 72 -11.91 10.62 21.30
C ASN A 72 -11.05 10.25 22.52
N SER A 73 -10.25 9.21 22.43
CA SER A 73 -9.34 8.75 23.47
C SER A 73 -8.10 8.07 22.88
N GLU A 74 -7.01 8.08 23.65
CA GLU A 74 -5.75 7.39 23.26
C GLU A 74 -5.99 5.88 23.02
N GLU A 75 -6.81 5.24 23.86
CA GLU A 75 -7.13 3.82 23.69
C GLU A 75 -7.89 3.57 22.39
N LYS A 76 -8.82 4.45 22.02
CA LYS A 76 -9.52 4.35 20.74
C LYS A 76 -8.56 4.57 19.57
N PHE A 77 -7.63 5.52 19.69
CA PHE A 77 -6.59 5.74 18.70
C PHE A 77 -5.71 4.49 18.52
N ARG A 78 -5.25 3.88 19.61
CA ARG A 78 -4.51 2.62 19.60
C ARG A 78 -5.27 1.53 18.81
N ILE A 79 -6.54 1.32 19.16
CA ILE A 79 -7.37 0.31 18.50
C ILE A 79 -7.50 0.55 16.99
N GLU A 80 -7.75 1.78 16.59
CA GLU A 80 -7.91 2.09 15.16
C GLU A 80 -6.58 1.99 14.39
N LEU A 81 -5.44 2.34 14.99
CA LEU A 81 -4.11 2.09 14.40
C LEU A 81 -3.87 0.59 14.18
N VAL A 82 -4.10 -0.24 15.19
CA VAL A 82 -3.94 -1.70 15.07
C VAL A 82 -4.85 -2.26 13.98
N LYS A 83 -6.12 -1.90 13.96
CA LYS A 83 -7.06 -2.32 12.91
C LYS A 83 -6.61 -1.90 11.51
N PHE A 84 -6.18 -0.65 11.36
CA PHE A 84 -5.69 -0.12 10.09
C PHE A 84 -4.51 -0.94 9.57
N PHE A 85 -3.49 -1.14 10.40
CA PHE A 85 -2.32 -1.93 10.00
C PHE A 85 -2.67 -3.39 9.74
N THR A 86 -3.44 -4.04 10.60
CA THR A 86 -3.87 -5.43 10.38
C THR A 86 -4.61 -5.58 9.04
N LYS A 87 -5.46 -4.62 8.69
CA LYS A 87 -6.19 -4.64 7.41
C LYS A 87 -5.28 -4.42 6.20
N THR A 88 -4.32 -3.49 6.31
CA THR A 88 -3.47 -3.07 5.18
C THR A 88 -2.26 -3.98 4.97
N THR A 89 -1.89 -4.79 5.97
CA THR A 89 -0.71 -5.67 5.90
C THR A 89 -1.05 -7.16 5.75
N LYS A 90 -2.34 -7.51 5.60
CA LYS A 90 -2.72 -8.91 5.32
C LYS A 90 -1.94 -9.47 4.14
N SER A 91 -1.38 -10.66 4.33
CA SER A 91 -0.64 -11.38 3.28
C SER A 91 -1.58 -11.93 2.21
N ASP A 92 -2.17 -11.05 1.41
CA ASP A 92 -2.99 -11.38 0.25
C ASP A 92 -2.09 -11.47 -0.99
N PRO A 93 -2.13 -12.57 -1.78
CA PRO A 93 -1.37 -12.70 -3.01
C PRO A 93 -1.60 -11.55 -4.01
N LEU A 94 -2.81 -11.03 -4.12
CA LEU A 94 -3.12 -9.88 -4.97
C LEU A 94 -2.43 -8.61 -4.46
N GLN A 95 -2.52 -8.35 -3.16
CA GLN A 95 -1.91 -7.19 -2.53
C GLN A 95 -0.39 -7.19 -2.73
N ARG A 96 0.27 -8.35 -2.58
CA ARG A 96 1.70 -8.53 -2.85
C ARG A 96 2.07 -8.18 -4.29
N LYS A 97 1.30 -8.66 -5.28
CA LYS A 97 1.53 -8.34 -6.70
C LYS A 97 1.37 -6.84 -6.99
N LEU A 98 0.32 -6.25 -6.45
CA LEU A 98 0.07 -4.82 -6.60
C LEU A 98 1.17 -3.98 -5.92
N PHE A 99 1.73 -4.46 -4.81
CA PHE A 99 2.85 -3.80 -4.14
C PHE A 99 4.12 -3.80 -5.00
N LYS A 100 4.41 -4.90 -5.73
CA LYS A 100 5.52 -4.94 -6.72
C LYS A 100 5.35 -3.85 -7.80
N ILE A 101 4.11 -3.63 -8.25
CA ILE A 101 3.81 -2.54 -9.19
C ILE A 101 4.10 -1.18 -8.57
N PHE A 102 3.69 -0.96 -7.33
CA PHE A 102 3.96 0.30 -6.63
C PHE A 102 5.46 0.58 -6.49
N LEU A 103 6.27 -0.43 -6.13
CA LEU A 103 7.73 -0.29 -6.09
C LEU A 103 8.30 0.03 -7.47
N TYR A 104 7.81 -0.63 -8.52
CA TYR A 104 8.23 -0.34 -9.90
C TYR A 104 7.92 1.12 -10.29
N ILE A 105 6.73 1.61 -9.97
CA ILE A 105 6.32 3.00 -10.23
C ILE A 105 7.22 3.97 -9.48
N GLY A 106 7.53 3.70 -8.21
CA GLY A 106 8.43 4.53 -7.40
C GLY A 106 9.82 4.68 -8.01
N MET A 107 10.34 3.60 -8.61
CA MET A 107 11.66 3.61 -9.23
C MET A 107 11.69 4.23 -10.64
N TYR A 108 10.64 4.01 -11.43
CA TYR A 108 10.70 4.29 -12.88
C TYR A 108 9.67 5.27 -13.40
N ARG A 109 8.64 5.65 -12.62
CA ARG A 109 7.51 6.49 -13.05
C ARG A 109 7.21 7.62 -12.08
N LYS A 110 8.17 8.52 -11.91
CA LYS A 110 8.17 9.60 -10.92
C LYS A 110 6.85 10.41 -10.88
N LYS A 111 6.30 10.81 -12.04
CA LYS A 111 5.04 11.58 -12.08
C LYS A 111 3.85 10.80 -11.50
N THR A 112 3.75 9.52 -11.88
CA THR A 112 2.70 8.62 -11.36
C THR A 112 2.89 8.40 -9.87
N PHE A 113 4.14 8.18 -9.42
CA PHE A 113 4.46 8.00 -8.00
C PHE A 113 4.03 9.22 -7.16
N PHE A 114 4.33 10.45 -7.59
CA PHE A 114 3.94 11.65 -6.86
C PHE A 114 2.42 11.81 -6.68
N LYS A 115 1.62 11.45 -7.70
CA LYS A 115 0.16 11.41 -7.56
C LYS A 115 -0.27 10.55 -6.37
N TYR A 116 0.30 9.36 -6.25
CA TYR A 116 -0.06 8.42 -5.19
C TYR A 116 0.57 8.75 -3.83
N ALA A 117 1.76 9.35 -3.83
CA ALA A 117 2.34 9.90 -2.60
C ALA A 117 1.44 10.98 -1.99
N THR A 118 0.87 11.87 -2.82
CA THR A 118 -0.10 12.88 -2.34
C THR A 118 -1.37 12.23 -1.76
N ILE A 119 -1.87 11.16 -2.37
CA ILE A 119 -3.02 10.40 -1.84
C ILE A 119 -2.66 9.76 -0.49
N TYR A 120 -1.48 9.15 -0.38
CA TYR A 120 -0.98 8.57 0.86
C TYR A 120 -0.90 9.61 1.99
N GLU A 121 -0.34 10.78 1.70
CA GLU A 121 -0.26 11.90 2.65
C GLU A 121 -1.66 12.33 3.10
N SER A 122 -2.57 12.59 2.17
CA SER A 122 -3.88 13.13 2.50
C SER A 122 -4.83 12.14 3.16
N GLN A 123 -4.70 10.85 2.88
CA GLN A 123 -5.66 9.84 3.35
C GLN A 123 -5.13 8.95 4.48
N ILE A 124 -3.83 8.93 4.73
CA ILE A 124 -3.23 8.07 5.74
C ILE A 124 -2.40 8.89 6.73
N ALA A 125 -1.31 9.51 6.29
CA ALA A 125 -0.40 10.19 7.20
C ALA A 125 -1.04 11.39 7.87
N GLY A 126 -1.58 12.32 7.10
CA GLY A 126 -2.22 13.54 7.63
C GLY A 126 -3.34 13.28 8.63
N PRO A 127 -4.28 12.36 8.40
CA PRO A 127 -5.28 12.00 9.41
C PRO A 127 -4.69 11.47 10.73
N ILE A 128 -3.60 10.68 10.68
CA ILE A 128 -2.91 10.20 11.89
C ILE A 128 -2.22 11.38 12.60
N GLU A 129 -1.56 12.26 11.84
CA GLU A 129 -0.92 13.48 12.36
C GLU A 129 -1.91 14.37 13.10
N GLN A 130 -3.11 14.58 12.54
CA GLN A 130 -4.18 15.35 13.19
C GLN A 130 -4.58 14.77 14.55
N ILE A 131 -4.62 13.43 14.69
CA ILE A 131 -4.92 12.81 15.98
C ILE A 131 -3.76 12.97 16.96
N VAL A 132 -2.49 12.89 16.51
CA VAL A 132 -1.33 13.15 17.36
C VAL A 132 -1.34 14.59 17.87
N ASP A 133 -1.59 15.57 17.00
CA ASP A 133 -1.69 16.98 17.39
C ASP A 133 -2.90 17.26 18.31
N TYR A 134 -4.00 16.55 18.13
CA TYR A 134 -5.10 16.56 19.08
C TYR A 134 -4.64 16.00 20.44
N GLY A 135 -3.86 14.92 20.44
CA GLY A 135 -3.32 14.29 21.64
C GLY A 135 -2.34 15.17 22.42
N LYS A 136 -1.56 16.02 21.75
CA LYS A 136 -0.73 17.05 22.40
C LYS A 136 -1.59 17.99 23.25
N LYS A 137 -2.73 18.41 22.74
CA LYS A 137 -3.64 19.33 23.43
C LYS A 137 -4.50 18.68 24.53
N HIS A 138 -4.81 17.39 24.40
CA HIS A 138 -5.86 16.76 25.21
C HIS A 138 -5.42 15.52 25.96
N TRP A 139 -4.34 14.82 25.54
CA TRP A 139 -3.91 13.53 26.10
C TRP A 139 -2.52 13.56 26.75
N GLY A 140 -1.91 14.76 26.83
CA GLY A 140 -0.60 14.94 27.47
C GLY A 140 0.56 14.40 26.61
N TYR A 141 0.43 14.40 25.29
CA TYR A 141 1.57 14.14 24.43
C TYR A 141 2.54 15.34 24.46
N ARG A 142 3.81 15.06 24.32
CA ARG A 142 4.87 16.09 24.37
C ARG A 142 4.79 17.03 23.16
N GLU A 143 4.76 18.33 23.43
CA GLU A 143 4.65 19.37 22.40
C GLU A 143 5.87 19.43 21.46
N GLU A 144 7.07 19.12 21.99
CA GLU A 144 8.33 19.17 21.25
C GLU A 144 8.49 18.08 20.20
N ILE A 145 7.63 17.08 20.18
CA ILE A 145 7.69 15.99 19.18
C ILE A 145 7.28 16.54 17.82
N ASP A 146 8.13 16.28 16.82
CA ASP A 146 7.77 16.52 15.43
C ASP A 146 6.74 15.46 14.98
N THR A 147 5.51 15.92 14.79
CA THR A 147 4.36 15.05 14.46
C THR A 147 4.55 14.33 13.13
N ASP A 148 5.06 15.05 12.10
CA ASP A 148 5.29 14.45 10.78
C ASP A 148 6.33 13.34 10.87
N ILE A 149 7.47 13.61 11.49
CA ILE A 149 8.55 12.62 11.62
C ILE A 149 8.09 11.38 12.38
N ILE A 150 7.45 11.54 13.53
CA ILE A 150 7.08 10.38 14.37
C ILE A 150 6.02 9.50 13.71
N VAL A 151 5.07 10.10 13.00
CA VAL A 151 4.05 9.37 12.23
C VAL A 151 4.69 8.63 11.04
N LYS A 152 5.61 9.27 10.32
CA LYS A 152 6.34 8.61 9.22
C LYS A 152 7.20 7.45 9.72
N LEU A 153 7.83 7.56 10.89
CA LEU A 153 8.58 6.46 11.49
C LEU A 153 7.67 5.26 11.78
N LEU A 154 6.48 5.46 12.33
CA LEU A 154 5.52 4.38 12.55
C LEU A 154 5.10 3.74 11.21
N LEU A 155 4.63 4.54 10.26
CA LEU A 155 4.13 4.07 8.97
C LEU A 155 5.21 3.31 8.17
N ASN A 156 6.43 3.86 8.13
CA ASN A 156 7.54 3.26 7.40
C ASN A 156 8.06 2.00 8.08
N SER A 157 8.12 1.93 9.40
CA SER A 157 8.59 0.73 10.11
C SER A 157 7.71 -0.48 9.80
N ILE A 158 6.39 -0.35 9.94
CA ILE A 158 5.44 -1.45 9.66
C ILE A 158 5.36 -1.72 8.15
N GLY A 159 5.30 -0.65 7.33
CA GLY A 159 5.23 -0.78 5.87
C GLY A 159 6.44 -1.46 5.27
N PHE A 160 7.65 -1.06 5.65
CA PHE A 160 8.89 -1.68 5.17
C PHE A 160 9.03 -3.12 5.64
N PHE A 161 8.67 -3.40 6.90
CA PHE A 161 8.67 -4.77 7.42
C PHE A 161 7.71 -5.67 6.62
N ASN A 162 6.53 -5.17 6.26
CA ASN A 162 5.59 -5.88 5.39
C ASN A 162 6.20 -6.17 4.01
N ILE A 163 6.92 -5.20 3.41
CA ILE A 163 7.62 -5.39 2.14
C ILE A 163 8.64 -6.52 2.25
N VAL A 164 9.50 -6.46 3.25
CA VAL A 164 10.57 -7.44 3.44
C VAL A 164 10.01 -8.85 3.64
N GLN A 165 8.98 -8.99 4.45
CA GLN A 165 8.38 -10.30 4.75
C GLN A 165 7.56 -10.86 3.57
N ASN A 166 6.76 -10.04 2.92
CA ASN A 166 5.75 -10.51 1.99
C ASN A 166 6.10 -10.31 0.52
N VAL A 167 6.86 -9.24 0.17
CA VAL A 167 7.27 -8.96 -1.21
C VAL A 167 8.62 -9.61 -1.51
N PHE A 168 9.61 -9.44 -0.63
CA PHE A 168 10.93 -10.04 -0.77
C PHE A 168 11.00 -11.47 -0.22
N LEU A 169 9.87 -11.99 0.30
CA LEU A 169 9.71 -13.38 0.75
C LEU A 169 10.70 -13.80 1.85
N LEU A 170 11.19 -12.85 2.67
CA LEU A 170 12.07 -13.18 3.79
C LEU A 170 11.40 -14.15 4.79
N ARG A 171 10.06 -14.23 4.79
CA ARG A 171 9.28 -15.21 5.56
C ARG A 171 9.66 -16.67 5.25
N GLU A 172 10.25 -16.96 4.10
CA GLU A 172 10.74 -18.30 3.74
C GLU A 172 12.02 -18.64 4.51
N VAL A 173 12.78 -17.62 4.94
CA VAL A 173 13.97 -17.78 5.80
C VAL A 173 13.58 -17.69 7.25
N LYS A 174 12.80 -16.67 7.62
CA LYS A 174 12.31 -16.45 8.98
C LYS A 174 10.93 -15.78 8.95
N SER A 175 9.94 -16.48 9.47
CA SER A 175 8.58 -15.96 9.62
C SER A 175 8.42 -15.27 10.97
N TYR A 176 7.71 -14.15 10.97
CA TYR A 176 7.33 -13.41 12.16
C TYR A 176 5.81 -13.33 12.27
N ASP A 177 5.31 -13.30 13.51
CA ASP A 177 3.92 -12.96 13.79
C ASP A 177 3.71 -11.46 13.51
N PHE A 178 2.97 -11.18 12.43
CA PHE A 178 2.78 -9.80 11.98
C PHE A 178 1.85 -9.01 12.91
N ASP A 179 0.88 -9.67 13.54
CA ASP A 179 -0.01 -9.03 14.49
C ASP A 179 0.79 -8.60 15.74
N GLN A 180 1.73 -9.42 16.18
CA GLN A 180 2.64 -9.05 17.26
C GLN A 180 3.54 -7.85 16.91
N ILE A 181 4.03 -7.78 15.67
CA ILE A 181 4.82 -6.63 15.19
C ILE A 181 3.99 -5.35 15.20
N ILE A 182 2.76 -5.39 14.73
CA ILE A 182 1.84 -4.25 14.73
C ILE A 182 1.62 -3.76 16.16
N GLU A 183 1.25 -4.67 17.07
CA GLU A 183 0.98 -4.33 18.47
C GLU A 183 2.19 -3.68 19.15
N ILE A 184 3.40 -4.26 18.96
CA ILE A 184 4.65 -3.71 19.53
C ILE A 184 4.95 -2.34 18.93
N SER A 185 4.81 -2.17 17.62
CA SER A 185 5.11 -0.91 16.93
C SER A 185 4.16 0.20 17.35
N VAL A 186 2.87 -0.07 17.41
CA VAL A 186 1.85 0.88 17.87
C VAL A 186 2.05 1.24 19.34
N LYS A 187 2.33 0.25 20.20
CA LYS A 187 2.63 0.49 21.63
C LYS A 187 3.84 1.38 21.81
N ASN A 188 4.93 1.10 21.09
CA ASN A 188 6.16 1.91 21.17
C ASN A 188 5.95 3.33 20.63
N PHE A 189 5.20 3.47 19.55
CA PHE A 189 4.81 4.77 19.01
C PHE A 189 4.05 5.59 20.06
N LEU A 190 2.97 5.07 20.64
CA LEU A 190 2.19 5.78 21.66
C LEU A 190 3.03 6.12 22.90
N LYS A 191 3.92 5.21 23.32
CA LYS A 191 4.85 5.47 24.42
C LYS A 191 5.83 6.59 24.10
N SER A 192 6.28 6.71 22.86
CA SER A 192 7.21 7.77 22.45
C SER A 192 6.56 9.15 22.38
N LEU A 193 5.23 9.23 22.38
CA LEU A 193 4.50 10.49 22.41
C LEU A 193 4.42 11.10 23.83
N LYS A 194 4.71 10.31 24.85
CA LYS A 194 4.73 10.69 26.28
C LYS A 194 6.14 10.92 26.77
#